data_210ee02357cdfa6f954fec7976102ad7
#
_entry.id   210ee02357cdfa6f954fec7976102ad7
#
_cell.length_a   1.000
_cell.length_b   1.000
_cell.length_c   1.000
_cell.angle_alpha   90.00
_cell.angle_beta   90.00
_cell.angle_gamma   90.00
#
_symmetry.space_group_name_H-M   'P 1'
#
loop_
_entity.id
_entity.type
_entity.pdbx_description
1 polymer ?
#
loop_
_entity_poly.entity_id
_entity_poly.type
_entity_poly.pdbx_seq_one_letter_code
_entity_poly.pdbx_strand_id
1 'polypeptide(L)'
;MNQPSSPAAPLSSVVGRFRWAICGLLFFSVAINYIDRNIIGILKMPLSKELGWGETDYAHIASAFSFAYAFGYLFGGRLMDWLGVKRGLPLVVLAWSLAAAAHGLCTYIPLGKTFQLNLPWFTGTIALLMPMTVFGFMSARVMLGLAEGGNFPGSIKTVAEWFPAQERALATGIFNAGTNVGAILCPIAVPFMYAKWGWPITFYATGALGLIWVSAWWFLYDNPEKHRRLSAAERDYIQSGQPQVAEKSVAVPWLSLLRYRAVWAYLIAGILAGPVWTIYMFFLPDFLDKRYHIPLKEIGWWTALFYFIAAFGGVAGGWLAGRLIGRGWSLNAARKISLLLCAVAVLPLFLAPYVSNVWLTVIIVGIAGSAHQGWSANLFSFVSDTMPKGAVGAVVGMGGFAGYFTGGLVAELIGYLLKTKGNYILVFAGASSMYVISLAVLHLLVPKIEMTKARP
;
A
#
# COMPACT_ATOMS: atom_id res chain seq x y z
N MET A 1 54.51 9.17 -29.78
CA MET A 1 53.70 8.09 -30.41
C MET A 1 52.60 7.70 -29.43
N ASN A 2 51.42 8.26 -29.61
CA ASN A 2 50.26 7.93 -28.81
C ASN A 2 49.62 6.68 -29.38
N GLN A 3 49.55 5.60 -28.62
CA GLN A 3 48.72 4.43 -28.97
C GLN A 3 47.24 4.80 -28.91
N PRO A 4 46.44 4.45 -29.91
CA PRO A 4 44.99 4.65 -29.85
C PRO A 4 44.41 3.69 -28.81
N SER A 5 43.64 4.22 -27.84
CA SER A 5 42.85 3.45 -26.91
C SER A 5 41.82 2.59 -27.68
N SER A 6 41.89 1.29 -27.51
CA SER A 6 40.94 0.32 -28.03
C SER A 6 39.50 0.71 -27.64
N PRO A 7 38.53 0.71 -28.54
CA PRO A 7 37.16 0.99 -28.18
C PRO A 7 36.66 -0.09 -27.22
N ALA A 8 36.17 0.32 -26.04
CA ALA A 8 35.55 -0.57 -25.08
C ALA A 8 34.39 -1.33 -25.75
N ALA A 9 34.46 -2.66 -25.78
CA ALA A 9 33.40 -3.50 -26.27
C ALA A 9 32.06 -3.18 -25.57
N PRO A 10 30.91 -3.25 -26.25
CA PRO A 10 29.62 -2.93 -25.65
C PRO A 10 29.37 -3.90 -24.49
N LEU A 11 29.39 -3.40 -23.26
CA LEU A 11 29.23 -4.12 -22.00
C LEU A 11 27.90 -4.92 -21.90
N SER A 12 26.96 -4.69 -22.80
CA SER A 12 25.60 -5.24 -22.74
C SER A 12 25.47 -6.75 -23.07
N SER A 13 26.43 -7.36 -23.74
CA SER A 13 26.37 -8.77 -24.12
C SER A 13 26.91 -9.76 -23.10
N VAL A 14 27.62 -9.27 -22.06
CA VAL A 14 28.34 -10.09 -21.07
C VAL A 14 27.76 -9.95 -19.65
N VAL A 15 26.86 -9.02 -19.41
CA VAL A 15 26.31 -8.76 -18.09
C VAL A 15 25.25 -9.80 -17.73
N GLY A 16 25.48 -10.54 -16.65
CA GLY A 16 24.50 -11.49 -16.09
C GLY A 16 23.15 -10.83 -15.76
N ARG A 17 22.13 -11.64 -15.53
CA ARG A 17 20.76 -11.19 -15.26
C ARG A 17 20.24 -11.61 -13.88
N PHE A 18 21.13 -12.03 -12.99
CA PHE A 18 20.73 -12.56 -11.67
C PHE A 18 20.01 -11.50 -10.80
N ARG A 19 20.35 -10.21 -10.94
CA ARG A 19 19.66 -9.10 -10.27
C ARG A 19 18.13 -9.10 -10.54
N TRP A 20 17.69 -9.56 -11.72
CA TRP A 20 16.27 -9.64 -12.05
C TRP A 20 15.56 -10.80 -11.31
N ALA A 21 16.28 -11.86 -10.93
CA ALA A 21 15.74 -12.89 -10.05
C ALA A 21 15.44 -12.33 -8.65
N ILE A 22 16.31 -11.44 -8.14
CA ILE A 22 16.06 -10.71 -6.89
C ILE A 22 14.84 -9.77 -7.03
N CYS A 23 14.74 -9.06 -8.16
CA CYS A 23 13.55 -8.25 -8.45
C CYS A 23 12.27 -9.12 -8.47
N GLY A 24 12.33 -10.33 -9.05
CA GLY A 24 11.24 -11.30 -9.03
C GLY A 24 10.84 -11.70 -7.59
N LEU A 25 11.80 -11.93 -6.71
CA LEU A 25 11.50 -12.17 -5.28
C LEU A 25 10.79 -10.99 -4.64
N LEU A 26 11.21 -9.76 -4.91
CA LEU A 26 10.52 -8.56 -4.41
C LEU A 26 9.09 -8.44 -4.96
N PHE A 27 8.90 -8.72 -6.25
CA PHE A 27 7.57 -8.77 -6.86
C PHE A 27 6.64 -9.75 -6.14
N PHE A 28 7.11 -10.98 -5.89
CA PHE A 28 6.31 -11.98 -5.19
C PHE A 28 6.06 -11.61 -3.73
N SER A 29 7.04 -10.99 -3.01
CA SER A 29 6.79 -10.54 -1.64
C SER A 29 5.67 -9.51 -1.57
N VAL A 30 5.65 -8.58 -2.52
CA VAL A 30 4.61 -7.54 -2.60
C VAL A 30 3.27 -8.14 -3.01
N ALA A 31 3.25 -9.12 -3.93
CA ALA A 31 2.02 -9.81 -4.32
C ALA A 31 1.40 -10.60 -3.14
N ILE A 32 2.20 -11.36 -2.38
CA ILE A 32 1.76 -12.08 -1.17
C ILE A 32 1.23 -11.09 -0.12
N ASN A 33 1.96 -10.01 0.13
CA ASN A 33 1.54 -8.95 1.04
C ASN A 33 0.13 -8.43 0.73
N TYR A 34 -0.17 -8.18 -0.56
CA TYR A 34 -1.49 -7.70 -0.97
C TYR A 34 -2.57 -8.78 -0.91
N ILE A 35 -2.24 -10.06 -1.05
CA ILE A 35 -3.18 -11.16 -0.81
C ILE A 35 -3.55 -11.21 0.66
N ASP A 36 -2.58 -11.25 1.59
CA ASP A 36 -2.80 -11.35 3.03
C ASP A 36 -3.59 -10.14 3.58
N ARG A 37 -3.36 -8.98 2.99
CA ARG A 37 -4.07 -7.74 3.34
C ARG A 37 -5.54 -7.77 2.94
N ASN A 38 -5.85 -8.20 1.71
CA ASN A 38 -7.18 -8.13 1.13
C ASN A 38 -8.10 -9.30 1.54
N ILE A 39 -7.58 -10.42 1.98
CA ILE A 39 -8.35 -11.63 2.31
C ILE A 39 -9.50 -11.36 3.27
N ILE A 40 -9.33 -10.51 4.28
CA ILE A 40 -10.36 -10.20 5.27
C ILE A 40 -11.56 -9.46 4.65
N GLY A 41 -11.30 -8.60 3.66
CA GLY A 41 -12.35 -7.88 2.93
C GLY A 41 -13.22 -8.83 2.11
N ILE A 42 -12.60 -9.82 1.47
CA ILE A 42 -13.31 -10.84 0.68
C ILE A 42 -14.09 -11.79 1.61
N LEU A 43 -13.54 -12.17 2.74
CA LEU A 43 -14.16 -13.09 3.70
C LEU A 43 -15.08 -12.41 4.72
N LYS A 44 -15.30 -11.08 4.65
CA LYS A 44 -16.15 -10.36 5.61
C LYS A 44 -17.51 -11.04 5.82
N MET A 45 -18.21 -11.30 4.74
CA MET A 45 -19.57 -11.88 4.79
C MET A 45 -19.62 -13.26 5.46
N PRO A 46 -18.85 -14.28 5.01
CA PRO A 46 -18.88 -15.57 5.65
C PRO A 46 -18.39 -15.52 7.11
N LEU A 47 -17.33 -14.76 7.41
CA LEU A 47 -16.84 -14.61 8.78
C LEU A 47 -17.86 -13.95 9.69
N SER A 48 -18.51 -12.87 9.25
CA SER A 48 -19.56 -12.21 10.02
C SER A 48 -20.74 -13.15 10.31
N LYS A 49 -21.13 -13.97 9.33
CA LYS A 49 -22.19 -14.95 9.50
C LYS A 49 -21.81 -16.10 10.43
N GLU A 50 -20.59 -16.65 10.28
CA GLU A 50 -20.14 -17.81 11.05
C GLU A 50 -19.73 -17.43 12.50
N LEU A 51 -19.14 -16.25 12.69
CA LEU A 51 -18.59 -15.80 13.96
C LEU A 51 -19.49 -14.80 14.71
N GLY A 52 -20.64 -14.44 14.11
CA GLY A 52 -21.63 -13.54 14.71
C GLY A 52 -21.18 -12.08 14.79
N TRP A 53 -20.34 -11.60 13.86
CA TRP A 53 -19.83 -10.24 13.87
C TRP A 53 -20.81 -9.22 13.31
N GLY A 54 -20.92 -8.08 14.02
CA GLY A 54 -21.59 -6.90 13.52
C GLY A 54 -20.69 -6.01 12.64
N GLU A 55 -21.26 -4.95 12.10
CA GLU A 55 -20.55 -3.99 11.26
C GLU A 55 -19.40 -3.29 12.02
N THR A 56 -19.62 -2.98 13.29
CA THR A 56 -18.60 -2.36 14.15
C THR A 56 -17.47 -3.34 14.48
N ASP A 57 -17.77 -4.63 14.68
CA ASP A 57 -16.75 -5.64 14.94
C ASP A 57 -15.79 -5.79 13.77
N TYR A 58 -16.33 -5.85 12.56
CA TYR A 58 -15.51 -5.87 11.35
C TYR A 58 -14.69 -4.58 11.18
N ALA A 59 -15.29 -3.42 11.47
CA ALA A 59 -14.60 -2.13 11.42
C ALA A 59 -13.41 -2.08 12.38
N HIS A 60 -13.55 -2.61 13.60
CA HIS A 60 -12.44 -2.73 14.56
C HIS A 60 -11.31 -3.60 14.04
N ILE A 61 -11.62 -4.70 13.34
CA ILE A 61 -10.61 -5.58 12.72
C ILE A 61 -9.87 -4.86 11.58
N ALA A 62 -10.58 -4.11 10.74
CA ALA A 62 -10.01 -3.36 9.63
C ALA A 62 -9.17 -2.16 10.10
N SER A 63 -9.66 -1.43 11.10
CA SER A 63 -8.95 -0.29 11.69
C SER A 63 -7.69 -0.70 12.42
N ALA A 64 -7.71 -1.83 13.16
CA ALA A 64 -6.55 -2.38 13.85
C ALA A 64 -5.37 -2.61 12.89
N PHE A 65 -5.65 -3.17 11.71
CA PHE A 65 -4.63 -3.30 10.65
C PHE A 65 -4.11 -1.93 10.20
N SER A 66 -5.00 -1.00 9.90
CA SER A 66 -4.65 0.30 9.33
C SER A 66 -3.78 1.12 10.29
N PHE A 67 -4.12 1.15 11.58
CA PHE A 67 -3.31 1.80 12.61
C PHE A 67 -1.94 1.13 12.75
N ALA A 68 -1.90 -0.19 12.85
CA ALA A 68 -0.66 -0.93 12.97
C ALA A 68 0.24 -0.74 11.75
N TYR A 69 -0.33 -0.79 10.54
CA TYR A 69 0.41 -0.58 9.30
C TYR A 69 0.98 0.84 9.20
N ALA A 70 0.27 1.86 9.70
CA ALA A 70 0.79 3.22 9.75
C ALA A 70 2.11 3.28 10.54
N PHE A 71 2.15 2.68 11.72
CA PHE A 71 3.38 2.59 12.53
C PHE A 71 4.44 1.71 11.86
N GLY A 72 4.05 0.55 11.33
CA GLY A 72 4.96 -0.35 10.59
C GLY A 72 5.63 0.35 9.40
N TYR A 73 4.87 1.15 8.65
CA TYR A 73 5.37 1.93 7.52
C TYR A 73 6.36 3.02 7.96
N LEU A 74 6.08 3.69 9.09
CA LEU A 74 6.92 4.74 9.64
C LEU A 74 8.28 4.20 10.14
N PHE A 75 8.28 3.04 10.80
CA PHE A 75 9.48 2.49 11.44
C PHE A 75 10.18 1.42 10.60
N GLY A 76 9.51 0.87 9.58
CA GLY A 76 10.03 -0.22 8.76
C GLY A 76 11.36 0.10 8.06
N GLY A 77 11.53 1.35 7.58
CA GLY A 77 12.79 1.80 7.01
C GLY A 77 13.96 1.73 7.99
N ARG A 78 13.76 2.19 9.23
CA ARG A 78 14.79 2.12 10.29
C ARG A 78 15.14 0.69 10.66
N LEU A 79 14.16 -0.19 10.68
CA LEU A 79 14.40 -1.61 10.92
C LEU A 79 15.31 -2.21 9.84
N MET A 80 15.08 -1.84 8.57
CA MET A 80 15.93 -2.27 7.45
C MET A 80 17.34 -1.65 7.52
N ASP A 81 17.48 -0.44 8.07
CA ASP A 81 18.78 0.19 8.27
C ASP A 81 19.57 -0.50 9.38
N TRP A 82 18.89 -0.91 10.43
CA TRP A 82 19.53 -1.58 11.57
C TRP A 82 19.91 -3.04 11.30
N LEU A 83 19.00 -3.83 10.72
CA LEU A 83 19.24 -5.26 10.47
C LEU A 83 19.95 -5.57 9.15
N GLY A 84 19.97 -4.60 8.21
CA GLY A 84 20.27 -4.84 6.80
C GLY A 84 19.16 -5.61 6.09
N VAL A 85 19.10 -5.51 4.78
CA VAL A 85 18.03 -6.13 3.96
C VAL A 85 18.05 -7.66 4.06
N LYS A 86 19.25 -8.26 4.09
CA LYS A 86 19.40 -9.74 4.14
C LYS A 86 18.65 -10.39 5.29
N ARG A 87 18.61 -9.75 6.46
CA ARG A 87 17.93 -10.25 7.67
C ARG A 87 16.60 -9.54 7.93
N GLY A 88 16.53 -8.25 7.66
CA GLY A 88 15.35 -7.43 7.96
C GLY A 88 14.14 -7.82 7.13
N LEU A 89 14.31 -7.98 5.81
CA LEU A 89 13.19 -8.31 4.93
C LEU A 89 12.59 -9.70 5.21
N PRO A 90 13.36 -10.78 5.32
CA PRO A 90 12.77 -12.09 5.67
C PRO A 90 12.20 -12.12 7.09
N LEU A 91 12.71 -11.33 8.03
CA LEU A 91 12.13 -11.22 9.37
C LEU A 91 10.71 -10.64 9.33
N VAL A 92 10.51 -9.54 8.61
CA VAL A 92 9.17 -8.95 8.48
C VAL A 92 8.23 -9.85 7.69
N VAL A 93 8.73 -10.52 6.63
CA VAL A 93 7.92 -11.51 5.87
C VAL A 93 7.51 -12.67 6.77
N LEU A 94 8.42 -13.22 7.55
CA LEU A 94 8.12 -14.28 8.51
C LEU A 94 7.07 -13.83 9.54
N ALA A 95 7.25 -12.64 10.10
CA ALA A 95 6.34 -12.09 11.10
C ALA A 95 4.92 -11.92 10.54
N TRP A 96 4.76 -11.34 9.34
CA TRP A 96 3.43 -11.20 8.76
C TRP A 96 2.83 -12.54 8.32
N SER A 97 3.64 -13.48 7.82
CA SER A 97 3.16 -14.81 7.44
C SER A 97 2.61 -15.59 8.62
N LEU A 98 3.29 -15.51 9.77
CA LEU A 98 2.79 -16.07 11.03
C LEU A 98 1.53 -15.35 11.50
N ALA A 99 1.45 -14.04 11.35
CA ALA A 99 0.27 -13.25 11.68
C ALA A 99 -0.91 -13.58 10.75
N ALA A 100 -0.66 -13.78 9.44
CA ALA A 100 -1.67 -14.24 8.48
C ALA A 100 -2.22 -15.61 8.91
N ALA A 101 -1.34 -16.58 9.21
CA ALA A 101 -1.75 -17.89 9.70
C ALA A 101 -2.47 -17.83 11.06
N ALA A 102 -2.10 -16.89 11.94
CA ALA A 102 -2.74 -16.72 13.24
C ALA A 102 -4.24 -16.37 13.15
N HIS A 103 -4.71 -15.76 12.05
CA HIS A 103 -6.15 -15.61 11.85
C HIS A 103 -6.86 -16.97 11.80
N GLY A 104 -6.25 -17.98 11.19
CA GLY A 104 -6.80 -19.34 11.13
C GLY A 104 -6.92 -19.98 12.53
N LEU A 105 -6.04 -19.63 13.48
CA LEU A 105 -6.11 -20.12 14.86
C LEU A 105 -7.34 -19.59 15.61
N CYS A 106 -7.94 -18.49 15.16
CA CYS A 106 -9.16 -17.95 15.79
C CYS A 106 -10.36 -18.91 15.69
N THR A 107 -10.28 -19.96 14.87
CA THR A 107 -11.29 -21.03 14.82
C THR A 107 -11.41 -21.80 16.16
N TYR A 108 -10.35 -21.80 16.96
CA TYR A 108 -10.34 -22.46 18.27
C TYR A 108 -10.88 -21.57 19.40
N ILE A 109 -11.22 -20.32 19.12
CA ILE A 109 -11.82 -19.42 20.10
C ILE A 109 -13.31 -19.80 20.26
N PRO A 110 -13.76 -20.16 21.45
CA PRO A 110 -15.18 -20.52 21.65
C PRO A 110 -16.11 -19.34 21.33
N LEU A 111 -17.16 -19.61 20.55
CA LEU A 111 -18.21 -18.63 20.27
C LEU A 111 -18.95 -18.26 21.58
N GLY A 112 -19.43 -17.00 21.64
CA GLY A 112 -20.17 -16.48 22.80
C GLY A 112 -19.27 -15.98 23.95
N LYS A 113 -17.94 -16.23 23.91
CA LYS A 113 -17.01 -15.57 24.84
C LYS A 113 -16.78 -14.12 24.46
N THR A 114 -16.73 -13.25 25.46
CA THR A 114 -16.44 -11.82 25.30
C THR A 114 -15.09 -11.48 25.90
N PHE A 115 -14.38 -10.58 25.25
CA PHE A 115 -13.22 -9.89 25.78
C PHE A 115 -13.72 -8.60 26.44
N GLN A 116 -13.31 -8.37 27.68
CA GLN A 116 -13.62 -7.15 28.40
C GLN A 116 -12.32 -6.52 28.92
N LEU A 117 -12.10 -5.27 28.58
CA LEU A 117 -10.99 -4.47 29.09
C LEU A 117 -11.54 -3.19 29.70
N ASN A 118 -11.29 -3.00 30.97
CA ASN A 118 -11.66 -1.80 31.71
C ASN A 118 -10.44 -0.89 31.83
N LEU A 119 -10.44 0.22 31.08
CA LEU A 119 -9.37 1.21 31.10
C LEU A 119 -9.76 2.36 32.03
N PRO A 120 -8.95 2.71 33.05
CA PRO A 120 -9.18 3.89 33.86
C PRO A 120 -9.03 5.15 32.97
N TRP A 121 -9.98 6.03 33.05
CA TRP A 121 -9.98 7.33 32.36
C TRP A 121 -10.26 8.46 33.35
N PHE A 122 -9.89 9.69 33.00
CA PHE A 122 -9.98 10.85 33.90
C PHE A 122 -11.35 11.07 34.57
N THR A 123 -12.44 10.61 33.94
CA THR A 123 -13.82 10.77 34.44
C THR A 123 -14.52 9.45 34.76
N GLY A 124 -13.79 8.33 34.78
CA GLY A 124 -14.40 7.01 35.03
C GLY A 124 -13.64 5.86 34.38
N THR A 125 -14.35 4.83 33.97
CA THR A 125 -13.80 3.64 33.35
C THR A 125 -14.36 3.51 31.93
N ILE A 126 -13.50 3.40 30.93
CA ILE A 126 -13.89 2.99 29.57
C ILE A 126 -13.88 1.48 29.54
N ALA A 127 -15.04 0.85 29.39
CA ALA A 127 -15.18 -0.58 29.17
C ALA A 127 -15.19 -0.91 27.68
N LEU A 128 -14.17 -1.60 27.20
CA LEU A 128 -14.16 -2.22 25.86
C LEU A 128 -14.73 -3.63 26.01
N LEU A 129 -15.87 -3.87 25.37
CA LEU A 129 -16.53 -5.15 25.34
C LEU A 129 -16.70 -5.58 23.87
N MET A 130 -16.13 -6.73 23.50
CA MET A 130 -16.23 -7.27 22.15
C MET A 130 -16.20 -8.80 22.17
N PRO A 131 -16.69 -9.48 21.12
CA PRO A 131 -16.51 -10.92 20.97
C PRO A 131 -15.01 -11.29 21.04
N MET A 132 -14.69 -12.38 21.70
CA MET A 132 -13.30 -12.84 21.85
C MET A 132 -12.66 -13.16 20.47
N THR A 133 -13.47 -13.61 19.51
CA THR A 133 -13.03 -13.82 18.12
C THR A 133 -12.60 -12.51 17.46
N VAL A 134 -13.32 -11.41 17.68
CA VAL A 134 -12.95 -10.07 17.19
C VAL A 134 -11.60 -9.66 17.77
N PHE A 135 -11.39 -9.80 19.08
CA PHE A 135 -10.11 -9.51 19.72
C PHE A 135 -8.97 -10.35 19.14
N GLY A 136 -9.20 -11.65 18.88
CA GLY A 136 -8.22 -12.53 18.23
C GLY A 136 -7.83 -12.05 16.83
N PHE A 137 -8.82 -11.73 16.00
CA PHE A 137 -8.58 -11.19 14.65
C PHE A 137 -7.91 -9.81 14.69
N MET A 138 -8.30 -8.92 15.58
CA MET A 138 -7.63 -7.63 15.78
C MET A 138 -6.15 -7.81 16.15
N SER A 139 -5.85 -8.73 17.08
CA SER A 139 -4.47 -9.00 17.49
C SER A 139 -3.63 -9.51 16.33
N ALA A 140 -4.15 -10.45 15.54
CA ALA A 140 -3.49 -10.93 14.35
C ALA A 140 -3.32 -9.81 13.29
N ARG A 141 -4.31 -8.92 13.12
CA ARG A 141 -4.24 -7.76 12.22
C ARG A 141 -3.22 -6.71 12.66
N VAL A 142 -3.07 -6.48 13.96
CA VAL A 142 -2.01 -5.59 14.49
C VAL A 142 -0.64 -6.14 14.15
N MET A 143 -0.40 -7.43 14.41
CA MET A 143 0.88 -8.07 14.07
C MET A 143 1.14 -8.04 12.55
N LEU A 144 0.12 -8.35 11.75
CA LEU A 144 0.18 -8.31 10.28
C LEU A 144 0.56 -6.90 9.79
N GLY A 145 -0.16 -5.87 10.23
CA GLY A 145 0.04 -4.50 9.80
C GLY A 145 1.42 -3.96 10.17
N LEU A 146 1.88 -4.18 11.40
CA LEU A 146 3.22 -3.77 11.84
C LEU A 146 4.32 -4.41 10.98
N ALA A 147 4.21 -5.69 10.69
CA ALA A 147 5.21 -6.41 9.91
C ALA A 147 5.17 -6.04 8.42
N GLU A 148 3.98 -5.97 7.82
CA GLU A 148 3.81 -5.62 6.41
C GLU A 148 4.35 -4.23 6.06
N GLY A 149 4.28 -3.28 6.98
CA GLY A 149 4.78 -1.92 6.78
C GLY A 149 6.28 -1.84 6.46
N GLY A 150 7.06 -2.87 6.83
CA GLY A 150 8.49 -2.97 6.51
C GLY A 150 8.81 -3.45 5.08
N ASN A 151 7.85 -4.04 4.36
CA ASN A 151 8.11 -4.66 3.06
C ASN A 151 8.54 -3.65 1.99
N PHE A 152 7.80 -2.56 1.83
CA PHE A 152 8.07 -1.58 0.79
C PHE A 152 9.43 -0.85 0.99
N PRO A 153 9.76 -0.33 2.18
CA PRO A 153 11.09 0.20 2.47
C PRO A 153 12.21 -0.80 2.23
N GLY A 154 12.02 -2.07 2.64
CA GLY A 154 12.99 -3.15 2.40
C GLY A 154 13.19 -3.43 0.90
N SER A 155 12.13 -3.44 0.13
CA SER A 155 12.19 -3.65 -1.32
C SER A 155 12.93 -2.51 -2.03
N ILE A 156 12.65 -1.25 -1.69
CA ILE A 156 13.36 -0.10 -2.25
C ILE A 156 14.84 -0.15 -1.92
N LYS A 157 15.19 -0.50 -0.68
CA LYS A 157 16.59 -0.62 -0.26
C LYS A 157 17.29 -1.77 -1.00
N THR A 158 16.62 -2.89 -1.20
CA THR A 158 17.13 -4.00 -2.02
C THR A 158 17.43 -3.56 -3.45
N VAL A 159 16.51 -2.82 -4.07
CA VAL A 159 16.73 -2.28 -5.42
C VAL A 159 17.91 -1.31 -5.44
N ALA A 160 18.08 -0.49 -4.43
CA ALA A 160 19.22 0.42 -4.33
C ALA A 160 20.56 -0.33 -4.22
N GLU A 161 20.59 -1.49 -3.56
CA GLU A 161 21.80 -2.32 -3.40
C GLU A 161 22.10 -3.16 -4.66
N TRP A 162 21.07 -3.67 -5.36
CA TRP A 162 21.20 -4.64 -6.44
C TRP A 162 21.16 -4.07 -7.85
N PHE A 163 20.74 -2.81 -8.01
CA PHE A 163 20.56 -2.21 -9.33
C PHE A 163 21.38 -0.93 -9.50
N PRO A 164 22.05 -0.75 -10.66
CA PRO A 164 22.63 0.52 -11.02
C PRO A 164 21.55 1.61 -11.17
N ALA A 165 21.91 2.86 -10.99
CA ALA A 165 20.99 4.00 -10.95
C ALA A 165 20.00 4.04 -12.14
N GLN A 166 20.48 3.67 -13.35
CA GLN A 166 19.67 3.67 -14.58
C GLN A 166 18.51 2.66 -14.57
N GLU A 167 18.68 1.52 -13.87
CA GLU A 167 17.69 0.44 -13.85
C GLU A 167 16.78 0.46 -12.61
N ARG A 168 17.07 1.27 -11.58
CA ARG A 168 16.31 1.30 -10.33
C ARG A 168 14.84 1.64 -10.52
N ALA A 169 14.54 2.59 -11.39
CA ALA A 169 13.16 2.97 -11.67
C ALA A 169 12.35 1.81 -12.29
N LEU A 170 12.97 1.07 -13.24
CA LEU A 170 12.34 -0.09 -13.85
C LEU A 170 12.15 -1.23 -12.83
N ALA A 171 13.18 -1.54 -12.04
CA ALA A 171 13.10 -2.57 -11.00
C ALA A 171 12.01 -2.24 -9.95
N THR A 172 11.92 -0.97 -9.54
CA THR A 172 10.87 -0.47 -8.64
C THR A 172 9.48 -0.62 -9.26
N GLY A 173 9.34 -0.29 -10.54
CA GLY A 173 8.08 -0.47 -11.28
C GLY A 173 7.65 -1.94 -11.34
N ILE A 174 8.60 -2.85 -11.61
CA ILE A 174 8.33 -4.27 -11.69
C ILE A 174 7.88 -4.83 -10.34
N PHE A 175 8.63 -4.62 -9.26
CA PHE A 175 8.20 -5.17 -7.97
C PHE A 175 6.89 -4.53 -7.50
N ASN A 176 6.68 -3.24 -7.75
CA ASN A 176 5.44 -2.56 -7.38
C ASN A 176 4.22 -3.11 -8.16
N ALA A 177 4.40 -3.60 -9.39
CA ALA A 177 3.33 -4.27 -10.13
C ALA A 177 2.79 -5.52 -9.39
N GLY A 178 3.57 -6.11 -8.49
CA GLY A 178 3.13 -7.17 -7.59
C GLY A 178 1.91 -6.77 -6.76
N THR A 179 1.76 -5.48 -6.39
CA THR A 179 0.57 -4.98 -5.66
C THR A 179 -0.72 -5.26 -6.42
N ASN A 180 -0.72 -4.94 -7.72
CA ASN A 180 -1.88 -5.15 -8.59
C ASN A 180 -2.16 -6.64 -8.81
N VAL A 181 -1.10 -7.43 -9.02
CA VAL A 181 -1.24 -8.88 -9.18
C VAL A 181 -1.82 -9.53 -7.93
N GLY A 182 -1.31 -9.20 -6.75
CA GLY A 182 -1.86 -9.69 -5.47
C GLY A 182 -3.30 -9.25 -5.25
N ALA A 183 -3.62 -7.98 -5.55
CA ALA A 183 -4.96 -7.43 -5.41
C ALA A 183 -5.98 -8.05 -6.37
N ILE A 184 -5.56 -8.47 -7.57
CA ILE A 184 -6.43 -9.15 -8.55
C ILE A 184 -6.56 -10.65 -8.21
N LEU A 185 -5.46 -11.31 -7.83
CA LEU A 185 -5.49 -12.75 -7.53
C LEU A 185 -6.26 -13.07 -6.25
N CYS A 186 -6.16 -12.24 -5.22
CA CYS A 186 -6.82 -12.46 -3.94
C CYS A 186 -8.35 -12.69 -4.09
N PRO A 187 -9.14 -11.77 -4.69
CA PRO A 187 -10.58 -11.96 -4.81
C PRO A 187 -10.99 -13.12 -5.72
N ILE A 188 -10.11 -13.59 -6.59
CA ILE A 188 -10.36 -14.78 -7.42
C ILE A 188 -10.06 -16.06 -6.63
N ALA A 189 -8.90 -16.15 -5.99
CA ALA A 189 -8.44 -17.36 -5.32
C ALA A 189 -9.16 -17.62 -3.98
N VAL A 190 -9.39 -16.59 -3.19
CA VAL A 190 -9.91 -16.70 -1.82
C VAL A 190 -11.32 -17.32 -1.77
N PRO A 191 -12.32 -16.91 -2.60
CA PRO A 191 -13.62 -17.55 -2.58
C PRO A 191 -13.57 -19.04 -2.95
N PHE A 192 -12.70 -19.42 -3.89
CA PHE A 192 -12.48 -20.82 -4.26
C PHE A 192 -11.88 -21.64 -3.10
N MET A 193 -10.86 -21.09 -2.44
CA MET A 193 -10.23 -21.73 -1.29
C MET A 193 -11.21 -21.87 -0.12
N TYR A 194 -11.96 -20.81 0.17
CA TYR A 194 -12.99 -20.82 1.20
C TYR A 194 -14.06 -21.87 0.92
N ALA A 195 -14.58 -21.96 -0.31
CA ALA A 195 -15.60 -22.93 -0.68
C ALA A 195 -15.14 -24.38 -0.54
N LYS A 196 -13.83 -24.65 -0.74
CA LYS A 196 -13.27 -25.99 -0.70
C LYS A 196 -12.77 -26.41 0.69
N TRP A 197 -12.18 -25.48 1.44
CA TRP A 197 -11.44 -25.79 2.68
C TRP A 197 -11.88 -24.95 3.90
N GLY A 198 -12.80 -24.01 3.73
CA GLY A 198 -13.20 -23.08 4.78
C GLY A 198 -12.18 -21.94 5.00
N TRP A 199 -12.57 -20.97 5.83
CA TRP A 199 -11.76 -19.80 6.09
C TRP A 199 -10.44 -20.08 6.87
N PRO A 200 -10.37 -21.01 7.84
CA PRO A 200 -9.13 -21.23 8.59
C PRO A 200 -7.99 -21.69 7.68
N ILE A 201 -8.28 -22.68 6.81
CA ILE A 201 -7.27 -23.20 5.86
C ILE A 201 -6.89 -22.15 4.84
N THR A 202 -7.82 -21.27 4.44
CA THR A 202 -7.53 -20.16 3.52
C THR A 202 -6.48 -19.23 4.13
N PHE A 203 -6.56 -18.86 5.40
CA PHE A 203 -5.53 -18.06 6.09
C PHE A 203 -4.22 -18.83 6.28
N TYR A 204 -4.25 -20.12 6.61
CA TYR A 204 -3.03 -20.92 6.70
C TYR A 204 -2.31 -21.03 5.36
N ALA A 205 -3.05 -21.21 4.28
CA ALA A 205 -2.47 -21.33 2.95
C ALA A 205 -1.80 -20.03 2.48
N THR A 206 -2.44 -18.88 2.71
CA THR A 206 -1.83 -17.59 2.35
C THR A 206 -0.60 -17.28 3.20
N GLY A 207 -0.65 -17.54 4.51
CA GLY A 207 0.51 -17.44 5.39
C GLY A 207 1.67 -18.37 4.96
N ALA A 208 1.35 -19.59 4.50
CA ALA A 208 2.35 -20.53 4.00
C ALA A 208 3.11 -20.01 2.76
N LEU A 209 2.45 -19.23 1.88
CA LEU A 209 3.13 -18.63 0.73
C LEU A 209 4.30 -17.72 1.17
N GLY A 210 4.12 -16.96 2.24
CA GLY A 210 5.20 -16.13 2.78
C GLY A 210 6.33 -16.96 3.38
N LEU A 211 6.04 -18.10 4.03
CA LEU A 211 7.08 -19.01 4.54
C LEU A 211 7.89 -19.62 3.40
N ILE A 212 7.25 -19.98 2.28
CA ILE A 212 7.92 -20.44 1.06
C ILE A 212 8.83 -19.32 0.53
N TRP A 213 8.34 -18.08 0.52
CA TRP A 213 9.13 -16.94 0.09
C TRP A 213 10.35 -16.69 1.00
N VAL A 214 10.20 -16.75 2.32
CA VAL A 214 11.31 -16.63 3.28
C VAL A 214 12.39 -17.68 2.99
N SER A 215 11.98 -18.92 2.73
CA SER A 215 12.90 -19.98 2.36
C SER A 215 13.64 -19.67 1.05
N ALA A 216 12.90 -19.25 0.01
CA ALA A 216 13.49 -18.84 -1.27
C ALA A 216 14.48 -17.67 -1.10
N TRP A 217 14.11 -16.65 -0.31
CA TRP A 217 14.99 -15.54 0.00
C TRP A 217 16.29 -15.97 0.66
N TRP A 218 16.23 -16.84 1.64
CA TRP A 218 17.40 -17.31 2.38
C TRP A 218 18.41 -18.05 1.50
N PHE A 219 17.94 -18.79 0.49
CA PHE A 219 18.78 -19.52 -0.44
C PHE A 219 19.26 -18.69 -1.63
N LEU A 220 18.52 -17.66 -2.02
CA LEU A 220 18.78 -16.89 -3.24
C LEU A 220 19.41 -15.52 -2.97
N TYR A 221 19.17 -14.90 -1.82
CA TYR A 221 19.65 -13.56 -1.55
C TYR A 221 20.94 -13.53 -0.75
N ASP A 222 21.90 -12.73 -1.19
CA ASP A 222 23.04 -12.25 -0.41
C ASP A 222 23.39 -10.82 -0.83
N ASN A 223 24.32 -10.16 -0.13
CA ASN A 223 24.81 -8.88 -0.58
C ASN A 223 25.55 -9.02 -1.92
N PRO A 224 25.37 -8.10 -2.89
CA PRO A 224 25.98 -8.20 -4.22
C PRO A 224 27.49 -8.46 -4.20
N GLU A 225 28.19 -7.85 -3.23
CA GLU A 225 29.67 -8.00 -3.07
C GLU A 225 30.09 -9.43 -2.75
N LYS A 226 29.26 -10.18 -2.01
CA LYS A 226 29.57 -11.52 -1.48
C LYS A 226 28.82 -12.63 -2.21
N HIS A 227 27.98 -12.27 -3.18
CA HIS A 227 27.07 -13.22 -3.81
C HIS A 227 27.79 -14.17 -4.76
N ARG A 228 27.74 -15.48 -4.45
CA ARG A 228 28.53 -16.51 -5.19
C ARG A 228 28.04 -16.75 -6.63
N ARG A 229 26.77 -16.49 -6.92
CA ARG A 229 26.19 -16.71 -8.27
C ARG A 229 26.30 -15.49 -9.18
N LEU A 230 26.84 -14.38 -8.67
CA LEU A 230 27.00 -13.17 -9.45
C LEU A 230 28.30 -13.25 -10.26
N SER A 231 28.23 -13.04 -11.58
CA SER A 231 29.44 -12.92 -12.39
C SER A 231 30.19 -11.64 -12.03
N ALA A 232 31.52 -11.63 -12.23
CA ALA A 232 32.33 -10.46 -12.01
C ALA A 232 31.80 -9.25 -12.81
N ALA A 233 31.47 -9.48 -14.10
CA ALA A 233 30.92 -8.44 -14.98
C ALA A 233 29.58 -7.86 -14.48
N GLU A 234 28.68 -8.69 -13.93
CA GLU A 234 27.43 -8.21 -13.36
C GLU A 234 27.65 -7.43 -12.05
N ARG A 235 28.59 -7.89 -11.24
CA ARG A 235 28.99 -7.17 -10.01
C ARG A 235 29.54 -5.79 -10.32
N ASP A 236 30.49 -5.70 -11.27
CA ASP A 236 31.08 -4.43 -11.70
C ASP A 236 30.01 -3.50 -12.29
N TYR A 237 29.07 -4.06 -13.06
CA TYR A 237 27.93 -3.30 -13.60
C TYR A 237 27.03 -2.72 -12.50
N ILE A 238 26.72 -3.50 -11.46
CA ILE A 238 25.95 -3.02 -10.30
C ILE A 238 26.72 -1.91 -9.59
N GLN A 239 28.03 -2.10 -9.37
CA GLN A 239 28.87 -1.13 -8.66
C GLN A 239 29.14 0.15 -9.46
N SER A 240 29.27 0.06 -10.79
CA SER A 240 29.51 1.23 -11.64
C SER A 240 28.39 2.28 -11.59
N GLY A 241 27.18 1.86 -11.27
CA GLY A 241 26.04 2.75 -11.09
C GLY A 241 25.80 3.20 -9.64
N GLN A 242 26.64 2.80 -8.69
CA GLN A 242 26.55 3.26 -7.31
C GLN A 242 27.25 4.63 -7.16
N PRO A 243 26.72 5.58 -6.37
CA PRO A 243 27.44 6.82 -6.08
C PRO A 243 28.75 6.48 -5.37
N GLN A 244 29.86 6.95 -5.93
CA GLN A 244 31.21 6.69 -5.40
C GLN A 244 31.47 7.26 -3.99
N VAL A 245 30.65 8.18 -3.56
CA VAL A 245 30.56 8.65 -2.18
C VAL A 245 29.09 8.61 -1.82
N ALA A 246 28.71 7.81 -0.84
CA ALA A 246 27.47 8.03 -0.16
C ALA A 246 27.55 9.45 0.43
N GLU A 247 27.01 10.45 -0.28
CA GLU A 247 26.64 11.69 0.40
C GLU A 247 25.81 11.22 1.60
N LYS A 248 26.40 11.33 2.80
CA LYS A 248 25.64 11.16 4.03
C LYS A 248 24.51 12.17 3.93
N SER A 249 23.37 11.73 3.43
CA SER A 249 22.16 12.53 3.47
C SER A 249 21.96 12.82 4.95
N VAL A 250 22.28 14.04 5.36
CA VAL A 250 22.05 14.49 6.74
C VAL A 250 20.58 14.24 6.98
N ALA A 251 20.29 13.29 7.87
CA ALA A 251 18.93 12.94 8.20
C ALA A 251 18.26 14.19 8.76
N VAL A 252 17.34 14.76 7.98
CA VAL A 252 16.61 15.96 8.40
C VAL A 252 15.67 15.56 9.53
N PRO A 253 15.72 16.20 10.70
CA PRO A 253 14.82 15.89 11.80
C PRO A 253 13.36 16.08 11.36
N TRP A 254 12.50 15.09 11.62
CA TRP A 254 11.11 15.09 11.17
C TRP A 254 10.33 16.33 11.60
N LEU A 255 10.53 16.80 12.85
CA LEU A 255 9.86 17.98 13.36
C LEU A 255 10.24 19.25 12.60
N SER A 256 11.46 19.35 12.05
CA SER A 256 11.86 20.50 11.25
C SER A 256 11.13 20.55 9.91
N LEU A 257 10.74 19.38 9.36
CA LEU A 257 9.97 19.29 8.13
C LEU A 257 8.57 19.87 8.25
N LEU A 258 7.95 19.83 9.43
CA LEU A 258 6.63 20.43 9.69
C LEU A 258 6.61 21.96 9.58
N ARG A 259 7.75 22.63 9.44
CA ARG A 259 7.84 24.08 9.18
C ARG A 259 7.47 24.44 7.73
N TYR A 260 7.47 23.46 6.81
CA TYR A 260 7.21 23.71 5.40
C TYR A 260 5.76 23.54 5.02
N ARG A 261 5.15 24.53 4.35
CA ARG A 261 3.76 24.46 3.88
C ARG A 261 3.52 23.30 2.91
N ALA A 262 4.52 22.96 2.09
CA ALA A 262 4.41 21.84 1.16
C ALA A 262 4.27 20.50 1.89
N VAL A 263 4.90 20.32 3.06
CA VAL A 263 4.73 19.13 3.90
C VAL A 263 3.29 19.03 4.39
N TRP A 264 2.72 20.11 4.92
CA TRP A 264 1.32 20.12 5.33
C TRP A 264 0.35 19.88 4.19
N ALA A 265 0.61 20.44 3.00
CA ALA A 265 -0.20 20.18 1.81
C ALA A 265 -0.21 18.69 1.46
N TYR A 266 0.95 18.04 1.53
CA TYR A 266 1.08 16.60 1.27
C TYR A 266 0.40 15.76 2.38
N LEU A 267 0.61 16.09 3.65
CA LEU A 267 0.00 15.37 4.78
C LEU A 267 -1.53 15.45 4.73
N ILE A 268 -2.09 16.65 4.51
CA ILE A 268 -3.54 16.85 4.43
C ILE A 268 -4.12 16.13 3.21
N ALA A 269 -3.40 16.13 2.08
CA ALA A 269 -3.80 15.37 0.91
C ALA A 269 -3.82 13.86 1.20
N GLY A 270 -2.84 13.35 1.96
CA GLY A 270 -2.81 11.96 2.42
C GLY A 270 -3.95 11.62 3.40
N ILE A 271 -4.21 12.52 4.36
CA ILE A 271 -5.30 12.40 5.34
C ILE A 271 -6.68 12.32 4.66
N LEU A 272 -6.91 13.11 3.62
CA LEU A 272 -8.20 13.17 2.93
C LEU A 272 -8.36 12.07 1.89
N ALA A 273 -7.38 11.83 1.05
CA ALA A 273 -7.48 10.87 -0.06
C ALA A 273 -7.09 9.43 0.33
N GLY A 274 -6.17 9.26 1.29
CA GLY A 274 -5.68 7.93 1.72
C GLY A 274 -6.79 6.99 2.18
N PRO A 275 -7.73 7.42 3.03
CA PRO A 275 -8.83 6.59 3.51
C PRO A 275 -9.74 6.01 2.41
N VAL A 276 -9.81 6.66 1.26
CA VAL A 276 -10.64 6.18 0.15
C VAL A 276 -10.14 4.82 -0.37
N TRP A 277 -8.82 4.59 -0.32
CA TRP A 277 -8.26 3.27 -0.66
C TRP A 277 -8.68 2.19 0.35
N THR A 278 -8.79 2.55 1.63
CA THR A 278 -9.30 1.65 2.69
C THR A 278 -10.75 1.20 2.41
N ILE A 279 -11.59 2.11 1.86
CA ILE A 279 -12.95 1.78 1.44
C ILE A 279 -12.95 0.68 0.36
N TYR A 280 -12.13 0.84 -0.67
CA TYR A 280 -12.05 -0.13 -1.76
C TYR A 280 -11.51 -1.48 -1.27
N MET A 281 -10.50 -1.46 -0.42
CA MET A 281 -9.82 -2.65 0.06
C MET A 281 -10.69 -3.50 0.99
N PHE A 282 -11.36 -2.89 1.94
CA PHE A 282 -12.04 -3.62 3.01
C PHE A 282 -13.57 -3.64 2.88
N PHE A 283 -14.16 -2.67 2.18
CA PHE A 283 -15.60 -2.51 2.17
C PHE A 283 -16.25 -2.66 0.79
N LEU A 284 -15.49 -2.65 -0.31
CA LEU A 284 -16.07 -2.80 -1.66
C LEU A 284 -16.76 -4.16 -1.85
N PRO A 285 -16.20 -5.31 -1.42
CA PRO A 285 -16.90 -6.59 -1.55
C PRO A 285 -18.23 -6.62 -0.79
N ASP A 286 -18.27 -6.07 0.43
CA ASP A 286 -19.46 -5.97 1.25
C ASP A 286 -20.52 -5.03 0.63
N PHE A 287 -20.08 -3.92 0.03
CA PHE A 287 -20.97 -3.03 -0.72
C PHE A 287 -21.64 -3.74 -1.90
N LEU A 288 -20.88 -4.53 -2.66
CA LEU A 288 -21.40 -5.27 -3.80
C LEU A 288 -22.42 -6.35 -3.37
N ASP A 289 -22.14 -7.05 -2.27
CA ASP A 289 -23.11 -7.99 -1.69
C ASP A 289 -24.38 -7.29 -1.23
N LYS A 290 -24.27 -6.29 -0.37
CA LYS A 290 -25.43 -5.59 0.18
C LYS A 290 -26.29 -4.90 -0.87
N ARG A 291 -25.68 -4.42 -1.95
CA ARG A 291 -26.38 -3.65 -2.99
C ARG A 291 -26.98 -4.54 -4.07
N TYR A 292 -26.30 -5.64 -4.44
CA TYR A 292 -26.67 -6.47 -5.59
C TYR A 292 -26.95 -7.92 -5.22
N HIS A 293 -26.80 -8.31 -3.95
CA HIS A 293 -26.99 -9.69 -3.46
C HIS A 293 -26.14 -10.70 -4.24
N ILE A 294 -24.89 -10.33 -4.57
CA ILE A 294 -23.99 -11.15 -5.38
C ILE A 294 -23.36 -12.23 -4.49
N PRO A 295 -23.43 -13.52 -4.87
CA PRO A 295 -22.79 -14.60 -4.12
C PRO A 295 -21.28 -14.38 -4.00
N LEU A 296 -20.69 -14.83 -2.89
CA LEU A 296 -19.23 -14.70 -2.63
C LEU A 296 -18.38 -15.19 -3.81
N LYS A 297 -18.77 -16.27 -4.47
CA LYS A 297 -18.08 -16.84 -5.63
C LYS A 297 -17.98 -15.87 -6.80
N GLU A 298 -18.97 -15.02 -7.00
CA GLU A 298 -19.04 -14.05 -8.10
C GLU A 298 -18.44 -12.71 -7.70
N ILE A 299 -18.53 -12.31 -6.41
CA ILE A 299 -17.93 -11.08 -5.88
C ILE A 299 -16.43 -11.01 -6.21
N GLY A 300 -15.75 -12.17 -6.21
CA GLY A 300 -14.34 -12.26 -6.56
C GLY A 300 -14.03 -11.64 -7.93
N TRP A 301 -14.81 -11.96 -8.94
CA TRP A 301 -14.62 -11.44 -10.30
C TRP A 301 -14.88 -9.93 -10.40
N TRP A 302 -15.92 -9.43 -9.74
CA TRP A 302 -16.25 -8.02 -9.72
C TRP A 302 -15.19 -7.19 -9.01
N THR A 303 -14.65 -7.71 -7.92
CA THR A 303 -13.56 -7.07 -7.17
C THR A 303 -12.25 -7.13 -7.96
N ALA A 304 -11.97 -8.23 -8.64
CA ALA A 304 -10.81 -8.35 -9.51
C ALA A 304 -10.88 -7.37 -10.68
N LEU A 305 -12.05 -7.20 -11.30
CA LEU A 305 -12.28 -6.23 -12.38
C LEU A 305 -12.04 -4.79 -11.87
N PHE A 306 -12.49 -4.46 -10.67
CA PHE A 306 -12.18 -3.17 -10.03
C PHE A 306 -10.67 -2.94 -9.97
N TYR A 307 -9.90 -3.89 -9.40
CA TYR A 307 -8.45 -3.77 -9.27
C TYR A 307 -7.75 -3.71 -10.64
N PHE A 308 -8.26 -4.46 -11.61
CA PHE A 308 -7.74 -4.42 -12.98
C PHE A 308 -7.89 -3.02 -13.59
N ILE A 309 -9.06 -2.40 -13.49
CA ILE A 309 -9.27 -1.02 -13.97
C ILE A 309 -8.40 -0.03 -13.17
N ALA A 310 -8.33 -0.18 -11.85
CA ALA A 310 -7.55 0.70 -10.99
C ALA A 310 -6.06 0.67 -11.30
N ALA A 311 -5.51 -0.47 -11.75
CA ALA A 311 -4.09 -0.64 -12.04
C ALA A 311 -3.57 0.31 -13.14
N PHE A 312 -4.41 0.73 -14.07
CA PHE A 312 -4.01 1.65 -15.14
C PHE A 312 -3.80 3.09 -14.67
N GLY A 313 -4.39 3.45 -13.53
CA GLY A 313 -4.41 4.84 -13.09
C GLY A 313 -3.06 5.42 -12.74
N GLY A 314 -2.20 4.65 -12.09
CA GLY A 314 -0.85 5.10 -11.74
C GLY A 314 -0.02 5.46 -12.97
N VAL A 315 -0.08 4.62 -14.00
CA VAL A 315 0.61 4.85 -15.28
C VAL A 315 -0.01 6.04 -16.01
N ALA A 316 -1.34 6.09 -16.12
CA ALA A 316 -2.05 7.16 -16.83
C ALA A 316 -1.83 8.53 -16.17
N GLY A 317 -1.88 8.61 -14.82
CA GLY A 317 -1.66 9.86 -14.09
C GLY A 317 -0.23 10.40 -14.21
N GLY A 318 0.77 9.50 -14.12
CA GLY A 318 2.18 9.87 -14.32
C GLY A 318 2.47 10.29 -15.77
N TRP A 319 1.96 9.53 -16.75
CA TRP A 319 2.10 9.82 -18.17
C TRP A 319 1.48 11.16 -18.55
N LEU A 320 0.27 11.46 -18.05
CA LEU A 320 -0.42 12.70 -18.33
C LEU A 320 0.40 13.93 -17.90
N ALA A 321 0.88 13.95 -16.67
CA ALA A 321 1.71 15.04 -16.16
C ALA A 321 3.00 15.19 -16.98
N GLY A 322 3.69 14.08 -17.28
CA GLY A 322 4.90 14.07 -18.11
C GLY A 322 4.64 14.60 -19.53
N ARG A 323 3.51 14.21 -20.15
CA ARG A 323 3.14 14.67 -21.49
C ARG A 323 2.81 16.17 -21.53
N LEU A 324 2.15 16.70 -20.50
CA LEU A 324 1.87 18.15 -20.41
C LEU A 324 3.17 18.94 -20.28
N ILE A 325 4.10 18.49 -19.42
CA ILE A 325 5.43 19.13 -19.28
C ILE A 325 6.19 19.06 -20.60
N GLY A 326 6.20 17.91 -21.29
CA GLY A 326 6.85 17.75 -22.60
C GLY A 326 6.23 18.62 -23.71
N ARG A 327 5.01 19.11 -23.52
CA ARG A 327 4.34 20.08 -24.41
C ARG A 327 4.57 21.55 -24.01
N GLY A 328 5.48 21.80 -23.07
CA GLY A 328 5.84 23.16 -22.66
C GLY A 328 4.99 23.76 -21.53
N TRP A 329 4.11 22.95 -20.90
CA TRP A 329 3.37 23.43 -19.73
C TRP A 329 4.30 23.60 -18.54
N SER A 330 4.03 24.61 -17.70
CA SER A 330 4.78 24.75 -16.45
C SER A 330 4.53 23.53 -15.54
N LEU A 331 5.55 23.15 -14.74
CA LEU A 331 5.45 22.07 -13.78
C LEU A 331 4.21 22.22 -12.87
N ASN A 332 3.98 23.46 -12.38
CA ASN A 332 2.83 23.79 -11.53
C ASN A 332 1.49 23.51 -12.24
N ALA A 333 1.32 23.96 -13.47
CA ALA A 333 0.08 23.75 -14.21
C ALA A 333 -0.12 22.26 -14.55
N ALA A 334 0.92 21.58 -15.04
CA ALA A 334 0.85 20.16 -15.39
C ALA A 334 0.46 19.27 -14.21
N ARG A 335 1.07 19.48 -13.02
CA ARG A 335 0.75 18.73 -11.80
C ARG A 335 -0.67 19.01 -11.33
N LYS A 336 -1.08 20.28 -11.20
CA LYS A 336 -2.40 20.65 -10.70
C LYS A 336 -3.53 20.22 -11.63
N ILE A 337 -3.35 20.30 -12.95
CA ILE A 337 -4.34 19.80 -13.91
C ILE A 337 -4.44 18.27 -13.84
N SER A 338 -3.33 17.55 -13.73
CA SER A 338 -3.37 16.09 -13.54
C SER A 338 -4.12 15.71 -12.27
N LEU A 339 -3.88 16.40 -11.15
CA LEU A 339 -4.61 16.20 -9.90
C LEU A 339 -6.10 16.60 -10.04
N LEU A 340 -6.43 17.68 -10.75
CA LEU A 340 -7.80 18.10 -10.99
C LEU A 340 -8.58 17.04 -11.79
N LEU A 341 -7.98 16.51 -12.85
CA LEU A 341 -8.61 15.45 -13.66
C LEU A 341 -8.85 14.18 -12.83
N CYS A 342 -7.91 13.80 -11.96
CA CYS A 342 -8.13 12.71 -11.00
C CYS A 342 -9.29 13.04 -10.04
N ALA A 343 -9.33 14.25 -9.46
CA ALA A 343 -10.40 14.66 -8.55
C ALA A 343 -11.77 14.63 -9.22
N VAL A 344 -11.88 15.16 -10.46
CA VAL A 344 -13.12 15.13 -11.24
C VAL A 344 -13.53 13.70 -11.61
N ALA A 345 -12.58 12.83 -11.95
CA ALA A 345 -12.87 11.43 -12.27
C ALA A 345 -13.37 10.60 -11.07
N VAL A 346 -13.10 11.06 -9.83
CA VAL A 346 -13.65 10.42 -8.60
C VAL A 346 -15.08 10.91 -8.30
N LEU A 347 -15.48 12.10 -8.73
CA LEU A 347 -16.81 12.66 -8.41
C LEU A 347 -17.98 11.69 -8.69
N PRO A 348 -18.04 10.97 -9.85
CA PRO A 348 -19.14 10.06 -10.13
C PRO A 348 -19.33 8.94 -9.10
N LEU A 349 -18.36 8.72 -8.22
CA LEU A 349 -18.41 7.70 -7.18
C LEU A 349 -19.64 7.85 -6.26
N PHE A 350 -20.14 9.09 -6.03
CA PHE A 350 -21.33 9.32 -5.21
C PHE A 350 -22.59 8.68 -5.82
N LEU A 351 -22.60 8.38 -7.14
CA LEU A 351 -23.69 7.72 -7.82
C LEU A 351 -23.72 6.20 -7.58
N ALA A 352 -22.60 5.60 -7.18
CA ALA A 352 -22.49 4.14 -7.06
C ALA A 352 -23.59 3.47 -6.22
N PRO A 353 -24.03 4.03 -5.05
CA PRO A 353 -25.11 3.42 -4.28
C PRO A 353 -26.50 3.50 -4.95
N TYR A 354 -26.69 4.37 -5.94
CA TYR A 354 -27.98 4.59 -6.61
C TYR A 354 -28.10 3.82 -7.92
N VAL A 355 -27.00 3.40 -8.50
CA VAL A 355 -26.98 2.64 -9.77
C VAL A 355 -27.53 1.23 -9.54
N SER A 356 -28.41 0.74 -10.43
CA SER A 356 -28.97 -0.60 -10.36
C SER A 356 -28.13 -1.64 -11.11
N ASN A 357 -27.35 -1.20 -12.09
CA ASN A 357 -26.52 -2.08 -12.93
C ASN A 357 -25.13 -2.27 -12.30
N VAL A 358 -24.79 -3.51 -11.96
CA VAL A 358 -23.50 -3.86 -11.36
C VAL A 358 -22.30 -3.52 -12.24
N TRP A 359 -22.40 -3.71 -13.57
CA TRP A 359 -21.33 -3.37 -14.51
C TRP A 359 -21.02 -1.88 -14.47
N LEU A 360 -22.06 -1.04 -14.54
CA LEU A 360 -21.87 0.41 -14.50
C LEU A 360 -21.28 0.85 -13.15
N THR A 361 -21.73 0.24 -12.06
CA THR A 361 -21.16 0.53 -10.72
C THR A 361 -19.71 0.15 -10.63
N VAL A 362 -19.31 -1.05 -11.07
CA VAL A 362 -17.91 -1.49 -11.01
C VAL A 362 -17.04 -0.63 -11.93
N ILE A 363 -17.54 -0.17 -13.06
CA ILE A 363 -16.84 0.77 -13.93
C ILE A 363 -16.65 2.13 -13.22
N ILE A 364 -17.70 2.69 -12.62
CA ILE A 364 -17.62 3.96 -11.87
C ILE A 364 -16.58 3.85 -10.73
N VAL A 365 -16.70 2.80 -9.91
CA VAL A 365 -15.78 2.58 -8.79
C VAL A 365 -14.37 2.30 -9.29
N GLY A 366 -14.22 1.54 -10.39
CA GLY A 366 -12.94 1.23 -11.03
C GLY A 366 -12.25 2.48 -11.58
N ILE A 367 -12.99 3.38 -12.25
CA ILE A 367 -12.46 4.68 -12.70
C ILE A 367 -12.03 5.53 -11.50
N ALA A 368 -12.82 5.54 -10.42
CA ALA A 368 -12.45 6.25 -9.20
C ALA A 368 -11.20 5.64 -8.53
N GLY A 369 -11.06 4.30 -8.53
CA GLY A 369 -9.85 3.61 -8.08
C GLY A 369 -8.64 3.92 -8.95
N SER A 370 -8.83 3.97 -10.28
CA SER A 370 -7.80 4.39 -11.24
C SER A 370 -7.37 5.84 -11.00
N ALA A 371 -8.33 6.74 -10.80
CA ALA A 371 -8.04 8.13 -10.47
C ALA A 371 -7.31 8.29 -9.12
N HIS A 372 -7.62 7.45 -8.11
CA HIS A 372 -6.85 7.40 -6.86
C HIS A 372 -5.38 7.03 -7.08
N GLN A 373 -5.11 6.03 -7.91
CA GLN A 373 -3.74 5.63 -8.22
C GLN A 373 -2.99 6.74 -8.98
N GLY A 374 -3.64 7.41 -9.93
CA GLY A 374 -3.10 8.57 -10.63
C GLY A 374 -2.84 9.76 -9.69
N TRP A 375 -3.75 10.01 -8.76
CA TRP A 375 -3.59 11.00 -7.69
C TRP A 375 -2.36 10.72 -6.83
N SER A 376 -2.22 9.49 -6.34
CA SER A 376 -1.09 9.06 -5.52
C SER A 376 0.25 9.22 -6.24
N ALA A 377 0.33 8.84 -7.51
CA ALA A 377 1.53 9.01 -8.33
C ALA A 377 1.95 10.49 -8.46
N ASN A 378 0.97 11.38 -8.65
CA ASN A 378 1.22 12.82 -8.72
C ASN A 378 1.58 13.44 -7.36
N LEU A 379 1.02 12.94 -6.25
CA LEU A 379 1.40 13.36 -4.89
C LEU A 379 2.84 12.95 -4.55
N PHE A 380 3.29 11.75 -4.88
CA PHE A 380 4.70 11.37 -4.70
C PHE A 380 5.63 12.26 -5.52
N SER A 381 5.24 12.56 -6.75
CA SER A 381 5.99 13.50 -7.60
C SER A 381 5.99 14.91 -7.00
N PHE A 382 4.88 15.39 -6.44
CA PHE A 382 4.79 16.69 -5.76
C PHE A 382 5.81 16.80 -4.62
N VAL A 383 6.00 15.75 -3.82
CA VAL A 383 7.02 15.75 -2.76
C VAL A 383 8.42 15.87 -3.36
N SER A 384 8.70 15.12 -4.43
CA SER A 384 10.00 15.18 -5.12
C SER A 384 10.26 16.53 -5.77
N ASP A 385 9.20 17.21 -6.25
CA ASP A 385 9.29 18.52 -6.91
C ASP A 385 9.45 19.68 -5.89
N THR A 386 9.05 19.47 -4.64
CA THR A 386 9.02 20.53 -3.60
C THR A 386 10.06 20.36 -2.50
N MET A 387 10.59 19.16 -2.28
CA MET A 387 11.50 18.87 -1.16
C MET A 387 12.92 18.54 -1.63
N PRO A 388 13.94 18.91 -0.84
CA PRO A 388 15.32 18.45 -1.06
C PRO A 388 15.39 16.91 -1.05
N LYS A 389 16.28 16.32 -1.86
CA LYS A 389 16.40 14.85 -2.00
C LYS A 389 16.51 14.11 -0.66
N GLY A 390 17.27 14.67 0.31
CA GLY A 390 17.43 14.05 1.64
C GLY A 390 16.18 14.07 2.53
N ALA A 391 15.16 14.88 2.21
CA ALA A 391 13.91 14.99 2.97
C ALA A 391 12.75 14.19 2.34
N VAL A 392 12.84 13.84 1.06
CA VAL A 392 11.74 13.18 0.32
C VAL A 392 11.26 11.92 1.03
N GLY A 393 12.16 11.02 1.41
CA GLY A 393 11.81 9.77 2.08
C GLY A 393 11.08 9.97 3.41
N ALA A 394 11.55 10.94 4.21
CA ALA A 394 10.92 11.28 5.49
C ALA A 394 9.51 11.85 5.30
N VAL A 395 9.31 12.77 4.35
CA VAL A 395 8.01 13.38 4.04
C VAL A 395 7.03 12.31 3.52
N VAL A 396 7.49 11.43 2.62
CA VAL A 396 6.67 10.31 2.10
C VAL A 396 6.27 9.38 3.25
N GLY A 397 7.21 9.06 4.16
CA GLY A 397 6.91 8.24 5.35
C GLY A 397 5.86 8.87 6.26
N MET A 398 5.97 10.18 6.54
CA MET A 398 4.97 10.92 7.32
C MET A 398 3.59 10.92 6.66
N GLY A 399 3.51 11.12 5.33
CA GLY A 399 2.25 11.10 4.60
C GLY A 399 1.62 9.71 4.55
N GLY A 400 2.45 8.66 4.40
CA GLY A 400 1.99 7.27 4.48
C GLY A 400 1.41 6.96 5.86
N PHE A 401 2.11 7.34 6.94
CA PHE A 401 1.59 7.25 8.30
C PHE A 401 0.24 7.96 8.44
N ALA A 402 0.15 9.23 8.04
CA ALA A 402 -1.06 10.02 8.14
C ALA A 402 -2.23 9.41 7.37
N GLY A 403 -2.00 8.93 6.14
CA GLY A 403 -3.03 8.32 5.29
C GLY A 403 -3.57 7.01 5.87
N TYR A 404 -2.69 6.10 6.32
CA TYR A 404 -3.13 4.83 6.91
C TYR A 404 -3.75 5.01 8.30
N PHE A 405 -3.23 5.93 9.11
CA PHE A 405 -3.81 6.23 10.42
C PHE A 405 -5.25 6.77 10.27
N THR A 406 -5.46 7.73 9.37
CA THR A 406 -6.81 8.22 9.06
C THR A 406 -7.67 7.18 8.36
N GLY A 407 -7.07 6.26 7.59
CA GLY A 407 -7.76 5.09 7.06
C GLY A 407 -8.38 4.22 8.16
N GLY A 408 -7.67 4.03 9.27
CA GLY A 408 -8.20 3.34 10.45
C GLY A 408 -9.38 4.09 11.09
N LEU A 409 -9.28 5.41 11.28
CA LEU A 409 -10.38 6.23 11.79
C LEU A 409 -11.61 6.18 10.89
N VAL A 410 -11.41 6.22 9.56
CA VAL A 410 -12.50 6.14 8.60
C VAL A 410 -13.13 4.75 8.57
N ALA A 411 -12.35 3.67 8.78
CA ALA A 411 -12.91 2.33 8.91
C ALA A 411 -13.88 2.23 10.09
N GLU A 412 -13.53 2.80 11.25
CA GLU A 412 -14.42 2.90 12.42
C GLU A 412 -15.70 3.71 12.10
N LEU A 413 -15.53 4.86 11.46
CA LEU A 413 -16.66 5.69 11.02
C LEU A 413 -17.59 4.92 10.08
N ILE A 414 -17.05 4.15 9.13
CA ILE A 414 -17.84 3.33 8.22
C ILE A 414 -18.64 2.26 9.00
N GLY A 415 -18.00 1.56 9.94
CA GLY A 415 -18.68 0.59 10.80
C GLY A 415 -19.86 1.21 11.55
N TYR A 416 -19.67 2.40 12.13
CA TYR A 416 -20.72 3.14 12.79
C TYR A 416 -21.83 3.56 11.81
N LEU A 417 -21.51 4.08 10.64
CA LEU A 417 -22.49 4.48 9.62
C LEU A 417 -23.29 3.27 9.11
N LEU A 418 -22.63 2.14 8.86
CA LEU A 418 -23.32 0.92 8.42
C LEU A 418 -24.25 0.35 9.49
N LYS A 419 -23.83 0.39 10.77
CA LYS A 419 -24.66 -0.02 11.91
C LYS A 419 -25.90 0.86 12.06
N THR A 420 -25.77 2.18 11.86
CA THR A 420 -26.84 3.15 12.13
C THR A 420 -27.73 3.44 10.93
N LYS A 421 -27.16 3.47 9.71
CA LYS A 421 -27.87 3.84 8.47
C LYS A 421 -28.11 2.63 7.54
N GLY A 422 -27.36 1.54 7.71
CA GLY A 422 -27.52 0.31 6.92
C GLY A 422 -27.12 0.43 5.45
N ASN A 423 -26.49 1.54 5.01
CA ASN A 423 -26.14 1.75 3.62
C ASN A 423 -24.83 2.55 3.43
N TYR A 424 -24.31 2.52 2.21
CA TYR A 424 -23.04 3.13 1.83
C TYR A 424 -23.13 4.57 1.28
N ILE A 425 -24.32 5.20 1.29
CA ILE A 425 -24.55 6.50 0.65
C ILE A 425 -23.59 7.58 1.19
N LEU A 426 -23.52 7.73 2.52
CA LEU A 426 -22.63 8.72 3.14
C LEU A 426 -21.14 8.37 2.95
N VAL A 427 -20.82 7.09 2.89
CA VAL A 427 -19.43 6.62 2.67
C VAL A 427 -18.94 7.06 1.28
N PHE A 428 -19.72 6.79 0.24
CA PHE A 428 -19.35 7.16 -1.13
C PHE A 428 -19.46 8.67 -1.40
N ALA A 429 -20.43 9.36 -0.79
CA ALA A 429 -20.54 10.81 -0.86
C ALA A 429 -19.32 11.49 -0.23
N GLY A 430 -18.88 11.04 0.95
CA GLY A 430 -17.65 11.50 1.58
C GLY A 430 -16.43 11.22 0.69
N ALA A 431 -16.26 9.98 0.25
CA ALA A 431 -15.12 9.59 -0.58
C ALA A 431 -15.00 10.41 -1.87
N SER A 432 -16.12 10.69 -2.54
CA SER A 432 -16.14 11.47 -3.79
C SER A 432 -15.69 12.91 -3.62
N SER A 433 -16.00 13.54 -2.47
CA SER A 433 -15.68 14.96 -2.20
C SER A 433 -14.24 15.17 -1.75
N MET A 434 -13.59 14.17 -1.14
CA MET A 434 -12.28 14.32 -0.49
C MET A 434 -11.17 14.78 -1.43
N TYR A 435 -11.20 14.38 -2.71
CA TYR A 435 -10.16 14.75 -3.68
C TYR A 435 -10.27 16.23 -4.10
N VAL A 436 -11.47 16.75 -4.26
CA VAL A 436 -11.68 18.16 -4.60
C VAL A 436 -11.26 19.04 -3.42
N ILE A 437 -11.66 18.67 -2.20
CA ILE A 437 -11.25 19.36 -0.98
C ILE A 437 -9.73 19.32 -0.82
N SER A 438 -9.13 18.13 -1.03
CA SER A 438 -7.68 17.94 -0.97
C SER A 438 -6.94 18.81 -1.97
N LEU A 439 -7.42 18.90 -3.22
CA LEU A 439 -6.83 19.76 -4.24
C LEU A 439 -6.94 21.24 -3.86
N ALA A 440 -8.08 21.66 -3.35
CA ALA A 440 -8.28 23.04 -2.89
C ALA A 440 -7.31 23.41 -1.77
N VAL A 441 -7.17 22.55 -0.76
CA VAL A 441 -6.20 22.73 0.34
C VAL A 441 -4.77 22.75 -0.17
N LEU A 442 -4.41 21.82 -1.07
CA LEU A 442 -3.07 21.79 -1.69
C LEU A 442 -2.79 23.10 -2.43
N HIS A 443 -3.79 23.63 -3.19
CA HIS A 443 -3.65 24.87 -3.92
C HIS A 443 -3.48 26.08 -3.00
N LEU A 444 -4.23 26.14 -1.91
CA LEU A 444 -4.17 27.24 -0.92
C LEU A 444 -2.81 27.23 -0.17
N LEU A 445 -2.31 26.07 0.21
CA LEU A 445 -1.04 25.97 0.94
C LEU A 445 0.17 26.14 0.01
N VAL A 446 0.07 25.66 -1.24
CA VAL A 446 1.13 25.70 -2.25
C VAL A 446 0.55 26.26 -3.56
N PRO A 447 0.34 27.58 -3.67
CA PRO A 447 -0.16 28.21 -4.89
C PRO A 447 0.72 27.93 -6.10
N LYS A 448 2.04 27.79 -5.88
CA LYS A 448 3.03 27.49 -6.92
C LYS A 448 3.94 26.35 -6.47
N ILE A 449 4.01 25.29 -7.28
CA ILE A 449 4.86 24.13 -7.04
C ILE A 449 6.28 24.51 -7.49
N GLU A 450 7.17 24.67 -6.51
CA GLU A 450 8.58 24.97 -6.73
C GLU A 450 9.42 24.40 -5.55
N MET A 451 10.70 24.15 -5.79
CA MET A 451 11.60 23.64 -4.77
C MET A 451 11.62 24.57 -3.55
N THR A 452 11.36 24.02 -2.39
CA THR A 452 11.39 24.76 -1.15
C THR A 452 12.83 25.17 -0.82
N LYS A 453 13.08 26.47 -0.70
CA LYS A 453 14.40 26.97 -0.25
C LYS A 453 14.63 26.50 1.19
N ALA A 454 15.75 25.84 1.45
CA ALA A 454 16.14 25.54 2.81
C ALA A 454 16.19 26.87 3.60
N ARG A 455 15.35 27.03 4.62
CA ARG A 455 15.52 28.11 5.59
C ARG A 455 16.58 27.67 6.58
N PRO A 456 17.59 28.50 6.80
CA PRO A 456 18.68 28.18 7.76
C PRO A 456 18.14 27.95 9.17
#